data_2cc3ea6033726c7d1ecb629a157f01ff
#
_entry.id   2cc3ea6033726c7d1ecb629a157f01ff
#
_cell.length_a   1.000
_cell.length_b   1.000
_cell.length_c   1.000
_cell.angle_alpha   90.00
_cell.angle_beta   90.00
_cell.angle_gamma   90.00
#
_symmetry.space_group_name_H-M   'P 1'
#
loop_
_entity.id
_entity.type
_entity.pdbx_description
1 polymer ?
#
loop_
_entity_poly.entity_id
_entity_poly.type
_entity_poly.pdbx_seq_one_letter_code
_entity_poly.pdbx_strand_id
1 'polypeptide(L)'
;MKRFFLSVVLIATAVCAAAQQKDWANFGRYAEANAAIKQSPDVVFMGNSITDNWAHMDPEFFSKNNFVGRGISGQTSSEMLVRFRRDVIDLKPEAVVILSGTNDVAQNNGYISPENTLGNIISMCELAKAHGIKVILCSITPTSKFGWRPDIEPAQKIRDLNKMIEAYAKANKIHFLNYYPALTDEKGGLPPKWSGDTCHPNLVCYRTVMEPMVCDAVAKVLKKKRSAMFVAPAPEQ
;
A
#
# COMPACT_ATOMS: atom_id res chain seq x y z
N MET A 1 -9.41 75.97 30.44
CA MET A 1 -8.54 75.02 29.71
C MET A 1 -9.05 73.61 29.97
N LYS A 2 -9.78 73.00 29.03
CA LYS A 2 -10.34 71.63 29.14
C LYS A 2 -9.36 70.70 28.46
N ARG A 3 -8.78 69.77 29.22
CA ARG A 3 -7.87 68.71 28.70
C ARG A 3 -8.76 67.54 28.24
N PHE A 4 -8.78 67.26 26.92
CA PHE A 4 -9.38 66.06 26.36
C PHE A 4 -8.38 64.91 26.52
N PHE A 5 -8.74 63.88 27.30
CA PHE A 5 -8.02 62.60 27.29
C PHE A 5 -8.56 61.74 26.16
N LEU A 6 -7.75 61.48 25.17
CA LEU A 6 -8.06 60.55 24.07
C LEU A 6 -7.62 59.14 24.52
N SER A 7 -8.61 58.31 24.91
CA SER A 7 -8.35 56.90 25.22
C SER A 7 -8.29 56.10 23.94
N VAL A 8 -7.09 55.66 23.56
CA VAL A 8 -6.92 54.72 22.45
C VAL A 8 -7.20 53.33 22.99
N VAL A 9 -8.32 52.74 22.57
CA VAL A 9 -8.64 51.33 22.84
C VAL A 9 -7.95 50.50 21.77
N LEU A 10 -6.87 49.81 22.14
CA LEU A 10 -6.23 48.78 21.29
C LEU A 10 -7.09 47.51 21.32
N ILE A 11 -7.83 47.25 20.25
CA ILE A 11 -8.52 45.99 20.06
C ILE A 11 -7.47 45.00 19.50
N ALA A 12 -6.93 44.18 20.38
CA ALA A 12 -6.09 43.02 19.97
C ALA A 12 -7.02 41.93 19.41
N THR A 13 -7.17 41.87 18.11
CA THR A 13 -7.80 40.71 17.45
C THR A 13 -6.83 39.53 17.52
N ALA A 14 -7.03 38.65 18.49
CA ALA A 14 -6.38 37.36 18.54
C ALA A 14 -6.90 36.52 17.37
N VAL A 15 -6.18 36.48 16.27
CA VAL A 15 -6.39 35.49 15.21
C VAL A 15 -5.94 34.17 15.79
N CYS A 16 -6.87 33.37 16.32
CA CYS A 16 -6.66 31.96 16.58
C CYS A 16 -6.46 31.28 15.22
N ALA A 17 -5.21 31.18 14.78
CA ALA A 17 -4.85 30.23 13.74
C ALA A 17 -5.09 28.84 14.34
N ALA A 18 -6.24 28.25 14.06
CA ALA A 18 -6.46 26.84 14.34
C ALA A 18 -5.39 26.08 13.55
N ALA A 19 -4.36 25.59 14.25
CA ALA A 19 -3.37 24.73 13.65
C ALA A 19 -4.13 23.55 13.04
N GLN A 20 -4.16 23.48 11.72
CA GLN A 20 -4.83 22.39 11.01
C GLN A 20 -4.18 21.10 11.48
N GLN A 21 -4.91 20.25 12.20
CA GLN A 21 -4.39 18.99 12.71
C GLN A 21 -3.90 18.16 11.51
N LYS A 22 -2.61 17.81 11.53
CA LYS A 22 -2.00 17.03 10.47
C LYS A 22 -2.53 15.59 10.54
N ASP A 23 -3.27 15.17 9.52
CA ASP A 23 -3.67 13.78 9.32
C ASP A 23 -2.43 12.96 8.86
N TRP A 24 -1.57 12.61 9.82
CA TRP A 24 -0.27 11.99 9.55
C TRP A 24 -0.38 10.60 8.91
N ALA A 25 -1.45 9.87 9.21
CA ALA A 25 -1.71 8.55 8.63
C ALA A 25 -2.57 8.62 7.36
N ASN A 26 -2.96 9.83 6.91
CA ASN A 26 -3.79 10.07 5.75
C ASN A 26 -5.16 9.34 5.80
N PHE A 27 -5.83 9.36 6.96
CA PHE A 27 -7.18 8.81 7.10
C PHE A 27 -8.20 9.43 6.15
N GLY A 28 -7.99 10.71 5.77
CA GLY A 28 -8.83 11.44 4.83
C GLY A 28 -8.68 10.97 3.38
N ARG A 29 -7.56 10.35 2.99
CA ARG A 29 -7.22 10.01 1.58
C ARG A 29 -8.33 9.25 0.87
N TYR A 30 -8.93 8.28 1.53
CA TYR A 30 -9.97 7.43 0.97
C TYR A 30 -11.35 7.59 1.64
N ALA A 31 -11.53 8.61 2.50
CA ALA A 31 -12.76 8.75 3.27
C ALA A 31 -14.01 8.87 2.38
N GLU A 32 -13.97 9.72 1.36
CA GLU A 32 -15.06 9.91 0.40
C GLU A 32 -15.26 8.66 -0.47
N ALA A 33 -14.18 8.09 -1.01
CA ALA A 33 -14.24 6.89 -1.83
C ALA A 33 -14.77 5.69 -1.04
N ASN A 34 -14.40 5.55 0.25
CA ASN A 34 -14.95 4.51 1.12
C ASN A 34 -16.44 4.70 1.38
N ALA A 35 -16.88 5.93 1.62
CA ALA A 35 -18.30 6.25 1.83
C ALA A 35 -19.15 6.02 0.57
N ALA A 36 -18.58 6.14 -0.61
CA ALA A 36 -19.25 5.91 -1.89
C ALA A 36 -19.45 4.42 -2.26
N ILE A 37 -18.76 3.50 -1.56
CA ILE A 37 -18.88 2.06 -1.82
C ILE A 37 -20.26 1.57 -1.39
N LYS A 38 -21.06 1.12 -2.37
CA LYS A 38 -22.43 0.60 -2.11
C LYS A 38 -22.46 -0.92 -1.95
N GLN A 39 -21.49 -1.61 -2.53
CA GLN A 39 -21.37 -3.07 -2.48
C GLN A 39 -19.95 -3.42 -2.02
N SER A 40 -19.84 -4.38 -1.10
CA SER A 40 -18.54 -4.87 -0.63
C SER A 40 -17.67 -5.30 -1.80
N PRO A 41 -16.40 -4.88 -1.85
CA PRO A 41 -15.48 -5.34 -2.89
C PRO A 41 -15.12 -6.82 -2.67
N ASP A 42 -14.81 -7.52 -3.75
CA ASP A 42 -14.26 -8.87 -3.66
C ASP A 42 -12.89 -8.85 -2.97
N VAL A 43 -12.06 -7.89 -3.35
CA VAL A 43 -10.69 -7.76 -2.81
C VAL A 43 -10.31 -6.31 -2.59
N VAL A 44 -9.71 -6.02 -1.45
CA VAL A 44 -9.02 -4.76 -1.19
C VAL A 44 -7.51 -4.97 -1.32
N PHE A 45 -6.85 -4.08 -2.07
CA PHE A 45 -5.38 -4.05 -2.20
C PHE A 45 -4.83 -3.00 -1.24
N MET A 46 -4.28 -3.44 -0.14
CA MET A 46 -3.65 -2.60 0.88
C MET A 46 -2.16 -2.47 0.61
N GLY A 47 -1.66 -1.23 0.45
CA GLY A 47 -0.26 -1.02 0.08
C GLY A 47 0.23 0.41 0.15
N ASN A 48 1.38 0.61 -0.46
CA ASN A 48 2.08 1.89 -0.58
C ASN A 48 1.99 2.45 -2.03
N SER A 49 3.04 3.16 -2.51
CA SER A 49 3.11 3.73 -3.86
C SER A 49 2.93 2.71 -4.98
N ILE A 50 3.38 1.47 -4.80
CA ILE A 50 3.24 0.41 -5.81
C ILE A 50 1.75 0.11 -6.02
N THR A 51 0.97 -0.01 -4.96
CA THR A 51 -0.49 -0.20 -5.04
C THR A 51 -1.23 1.06 -5.47
N ASP A 52 -0.79 2.23 -5.03
CA ASP A 52 -1.35 3.53 -5.40
C ASP A 52 -1.21 3.77 -6.91
N ASN A 53 0.01 3.62 -7.44
CA ASN A 53 0.30 3.75 -8.87
C ASN A 53 -0.48 2.72 -9.71
N TRP A 54 -0.58 1.48 -9.24
CA TRP A 54 -1.34 0.44 -9.94
C TRP A 54 -2.80 0.84 -10.15
N ALA A 55 -3.47 1.27 -9.08
CA ALA A 55 -4.86 1.69 -9.15
C ALA A 55 -5.09 2.93 -10.05
N HIS A 56 -4.08 3.81 -10.15
CA HIS A 56 -4.12 4.97 -11.05
C HIS A 56 -3.81 4.61 -12.51
N MET A 57 -2.85 3.72 -12.75
CA MET A 57 -2.41 3.37 -14.10
C MET A 57 -3.36 2.39 -14.79
N ASP A 58 -4.00 1.49 -14.02
CA ASP A 58 -4.97 0.54 -14.56
C ASP A 58 -6.28 0.48 -13.74
N PRO A 59 -7.08 1.54 -13.75
CA PRO A 59 -8.36 1.58 -13.03
C PRO A 59 -9.36 0.53 -13.53
N GLU A 60 -9.24 0.09 -14.79
CA GLU A 60 -10.10 -0.96 -15.33
C GLU A 60 -9.86 -2.33 -14.68
N PHE A 61 -8.61 -2.66 -14.38
CA PHE A 61 -8.28 -3.89 -13.65
C PHE A 61 -9.03 -3.96 -12.32
N PHE A 62 -9.07 -2.86 -11.59
CA PHE A 62 -9.77 -2.80 -10.31
C PHE A 62 -11.29 -2.82 -10.49
N SER A 63 -11.83 -1.95 -11.31
CA SER A 63 -13.28 -1.80 -11.45
C SER A 63 -13.97 -3.03 -12.07
N LYS A 64 -13.37 -3.65 -13.08
CA LYS A 64 -13.95 -4.83 -13.76
C LYS A 64 -13.88 -6.10 -12.91
N ASN A 65 -13.01 -6.16 -11.91
CA ASN A 65 -12.87 -7.28 -10.99
C ASN A 65 -13.59 -7.08 -9.65
N ASN A 66 -14.29 -5.97 -9.44
CA ASN A 66 -14.80 -5.56 -8.13
C ASN A 66 -13.68 -5.50 -7.07
N PHE A 67 -12.50 -5.02 -7.47
CA PHE A 67 -11.35 -4.79 -6.60
C PHE A 67 -11.24 -3.31 -6.22
N VAL A 68 -10.59 -3.04 -5.10
CA VAL A 68 -10.41 -1.68 -4.59
C VAL A 68 -8.95 -1.46 -4.18
N GLY A 69 -8.29 -0.48 -4.80
CA GLY A 69 -6.94 -0.04 -4.43
C GLY A 69 -6.98 0.89 -3.21
N ARG A 70 -6.19 0.56 -2.19
CA ARG A 70 -5.97 1.37 -0.98
C ARG A 70 -4.48 1.54 -0.72
N GLY A 71 -3.74 1.87 -1.78
CA GLY A 71 -2.34 2.27 -1.71
C GLY A 71 -2.19 3.74 -1.33
N ILE A 72 -1.20 4.09 -0.54
CA ILE A 72 -0.80 5.49 -0.30
C ILE A 72 0.71 5.59 -0.44
N SER A 73 1.14 6.41 -1.39
CA SER A 73 2.55 6.60 -1.72
C SER A 73 3.36 7.07 -0.51
N GLY A 74 4.53 6.47 -0.31
CA GLY A 74 5.46 6.80 0.78
C GLY A 74 5.16 6.14 2.12
N GLN A 75 3.98 5.54 2.32
CA GLN A 75 3.61 4.95 3.61
C GLN A 75 4.42 3.70 3.96
N THR A 76 4.76 3.62 5.24
CA THR A 76 5.35 2.45 5.91
C THR A 76 4.27 1.49 6.43
N SER A 77 4.69 0.32 6.89
CA SER A 77 3.79 -0.66 7.51
C SER A 77 3.03 -0.12 8.72
N SER A 78 3.63 0.79 9.49
CA SER A 78 3.01 1.42 10.66
C SER A 78 1.80 2.27 10.28
N GLU A 79 1.93 3.10 9.26
CA GLU A 79 0.83 3.94 8.75
C GLU A 79 -0.28 3.09 8.12
N MET A 80 0.11 2.05 7.38
CA MET A 80 -0.84 1.10 6.79
C MET A 80 -1.65 0.38 7.89
N LEU A 81 -1.00 -0.06 8.97
CA LEU A 81 -1.67 -0.72 10.10
C LEU A 81 -2.72 0.20 10.76
N VAL A 82 -2.37 1.46 10.99
CA VAL A 82 -3.28 2.41 11.67
C VAL A 82 -4.56 2.65 10.87
N ARG A 83 -4.48 2.73 9.53
CA ARG A 83 -5.65 2.95 8.67
C ARG A 83 -6.33 1.65 8.20
N PHE A 84 -5.82 0.48 8.59
CA PHE A 84 -6.30 -0.82 8.10
C PHE A 84 -7.78 -1.05 8.38
N ARG A 85 -8.28 -0.59 9.53
CA ARG A 85 -9.71 -0.71 9.85
C ARG A 85 -10.57 0.01 8.83
N ARG A 86 -10.31 1.32 8.58
CA ARG A 86 -11.13 2.15 7.70
C ARG A 86 -11.04 1.74 6.24
N ASP A 87 -9.85 1.36 5.80
CA ASP A 87 -9.57 1.14 4.39
C ASP A 87 -9.69 -0.33 3.95
N VAL A 88 -9.84 -1.26 4.92
CA VAL A 88 -10.00 -2.69 4.64
C VAL A 88 -11.21 -3.26 5.38
N ILE A 89 -11.18 -3.25 6.72
CA ILE A 89 -12.16 -3.98 7.53
C ILE A 89 -13.58 -3.44 7.33
N ASP A 90 -13.74 -2.13 7.36
CA ASP A 90 -15.06 -1.47 7.26
C ASP A 90 -15.67 -1.61 5.86
N LEU A 91 -14.86 -1.93 4.83
CA LEU A 91 -15.31 -2.23 3.48
C LEU A 91 -15.82 -3.67 3.32
N LYS A 92 -15.54 -4.54 4.29
CA LYS A 92 -16.00 -5.94 4.35
C LYS A 92 -15.68 -6.76 3.08
N PRO A 93 -14.42 -6.77 2.58
CA PRO A 93 -14.06 -7.55 1.41
C PRO A 93 -14.05 -9.05 1.72
N GLU A 94 -14.10 -9.90 0.68
CA GLU A 94 -13.86 -11.34 0.84
C GLU A 94 -12.37 -11.63 1.13
N ALA A 95 -11.47 -10.83 0.54
CA ALA A 95 -10.02 -10.95 0.77
C ALA A 95 -9.32 -9.60 0.77
N VAL A 96 -8.12 -9.58 1.36
CA VAL A 96 -7.16 -8.47 1.27
C VAL A 96 -5.83 -8.95 0.69
N VAL A 97 -5.30 -8.20 -0.26
CA VAL A 97 -3.93 -8.32 -0.78
C VAL A 97 -3.08 -7.31 -0.02
N ILE A 98 -2.06 -7.75 0.70
CA ILE A 98 -1.17 -6.89 1.48
C ILE A 98 0.22 -6.87 0.84
N LEU A 99 0.65 -5.69 0.37
CA LEU A 99 1.97 -5.43 -0.16
C LEU A 99 2.61 -4.30 0.65
N SER A 100 3.53 -4.64 1.55
CA SER A 100 4.08 -3.72 2.56
C SER A 100 5.56 -4.00 2.83
N GLY A 101 6.32 -2.97 3.22
CA GLY A 101 7.69 -3.09 3.70
C GLY A 101 8.74 -2.31 2.89
N THR A 102 8.47 -1.92 1.64
CA THR A 102 9.41 -1.14 0.81
C THR A 102 9.86 0.14 1.51
N ASN A 103 8.91 0.92 2.02
CA ASN A 103 9.18 2.21 2.66
C ASN A 103 9.72 2.07 4.10
N ASP A 104 9.50 0.93 4.73
CA ASP A 104 10.14 0.54 6.01
C ASP A 104 11.64 0.32 5.79
N VAL A 105 12.00 -0.42 4.73
CA VAL A 105 13.40 -0.60 4.31
C VAL A 105 14.04 0.74 3.93
N ALA A 106 13.29 1.63 3.26
CA ALA A 106 13.73 2.98 2.92
C ALA A 106 13.75 3.93 4.13
N GLN A 107 13.25 3.53 5.29
CA GLN A 107 13.18 4.33 6.52
C GLN A 107 12.45 5.67 6.32
N ASN A 108 11.35 5.69 5.56
CA ASN A 108 10.63 6.93 5.24
C ASN A 108 10.11 7.67 6.47
N ASN A 109 9.75 6.94 7.53
CA ASN A 109 9.35 7.50 8.84
C ASN A 109 10.40 7.23 9.94
N GLY A 110 11.69 7.20 9.57
CA GLY A 110 12.77 6.82 10.47
C GLY A 110 13.03 5.32 10.50
N TYR A 111 14.00 4.90 11.30
CA TYR A 111 14.41 3.50 11.40
C TYR A 111 13.33 2.66 12.08
N ILE A 112 13.04 1.53 11.48
CA ILE A 112 12.24 0.44 12.05
C ILE A 112 12.97 -0.89 11.77
N SER A 113 13.04 -1.79 12.75
CA SER A 113 13.68 -3.09 12.53
C SER A 113 12.84 -3.99 11.61
N PRO A 114 13.46 -4.94 10.90
CA PRO A 114 12.72 -5.93 10.10
C PRO A 114 11.68 -6.71 10.91
N GLU A 115 11.98 -7.02 12.18
CA GLU A 115 11.07 -7.71 13.10
C GLU A 115 9.83 -6.88 13.40
N ASN A 116 10.00 -5.57 13.63
CA ASN A 116 8.89 -4.67 13.88
C ASN A 116 8.08 -4.40 12.61
N THR A 117 8.73 -4.31 11.45
CA THR A 117 8.04 -4.25 10.15
C THR A 117 7.18 -5.50 9.94
N LEU A 118 7.74 -6.69 10.18
CA LEU A 118 6.99 -7.94 10.14
C LEU A 118 5.85 -7.94 11.18
N GLY A 119 6.08 -7.44 12.39
CA GLY A 119 5.07 -7.33 13.44
C GLY A 119 3.84 -6.52 12.99
N ASN A 120 4.04 -5.40 12.31
CA ASN A 120 2.95 -4.62 11.72
C ASN A 120 2.18 -5.41 10.64
N ILE A 121 2.91 -6.15 9.78
CA ILE A 121 2.30 -7.02 8.76
C ILE A 121 1.50 -8.14 9.41
N ILE A 122 2.04 -8.77 10.44
CA ILE A 122 1.34 -9.80 11.24
C ILE A 122 0.04 -9.24 11.81
N SER A 123 0.09 -8.07 12.43
CA SER A 123 -1.09 -7.41 13.00
C SER A 123 -2.18 -7.15 11.96
N MET A 124 -1.82 -6.71 10.75
CA MET A 124 -2.79 -6.56 9.65
C MET A 124 -3.40 -7.91 9.23
N CYS A 125 -2.60 -8.98 9.17
CA CYS A 125 -3.09 -10.32 8.86
C CYS A 125 -4.04 -10.86 9.93
N GLU A 126 -3.71 -10.66 11.20
CA GLU A 126 -4.53 -11.07 12.34
C GLU A 126 -5.85 -10.31 12.42
N LEU A 127 -5.81 -8.98 12.19
CA LEU A 127 -7.00 -8.15 12.08
C LEU A 127 -7.92 -8.62 10.93
N ALA A 128 -7.37 -8.90 9.76
CA ALA A 128 -8.14 -9.43 8.64
C ALA A 128 -8.83 -10.76 9.01
N LYS A 129 -8.06 -11.71 9.55
CA LYS A 129 -8.58 -13.02 9.97
C LYS A 129 -9.67 -12.90 11.04
N ALA A 130 -9.50 -12.04 12.04
CA ALA A 130 -10.48 -11.80 13.09
C ALA A 130 -11.83 -11.28 12.57
N HIS A 131 -11.82 -10.66 11.37
CA HIS A 131 -13.02 -10.16 10.69
C HIS A 131 -13.49 -11.07 9.52
N GLY A 132 -12.97 -12.31 9.44
CA GLY A 132 -13.36 -13.27 8.39
C GLY A 132 -12.82 -12.95 7.00
N ILE A 133 -11.89 -11.99 6.87
CA ILE A 133 -11.29 -11.57 5.60
C ILE A 133 -10.09 -12.49 5.30
N LYS A 134 -10.08 -13.12 4.13
CA LYS A 134 -8.97 -13.96 3.68
C LYS A 134 -7.77 -13.08 3.32
N VAL A 135 -6.56 -13.57 3.57
CA VAL A 135 -5.32 -12.82 3.32
C VAL A 135 -4.52 -13.42 2.18
N ILE A 136 -4.10 -12.57 1.25
CA ILE A 136 -3.04 -12.82 0.28
C ILE A 136 -1.88 -11.91 0.66
N LEU A 137 -0.79 -12.49 1.14
CA LEU A 137 0.38 -11.75 1.59
C LEU A 137 1.44 -11.76 0.50
N CYS A 138 1.81 -10.57 0.01
CA CYS A 138 2.78 -10.44 -1.07
C CYS A 138 4.21 -10.35 -0.56
N SER A 139 5.16 -10.84 -1.36
CA SER A 139 6.54 -10.41 -1.21
C SER A 139 6.65 -8.91 -1.54
N ILE A 140 7.59 -8.24 -0.91
CA ILE A 140 8.05 -6.91 -1.34
C ILE A 140 8.67 -7.07 -2.73
N THR A 141 8.35 -6.18 -3.65
CA THR A 141 8.92 -6.17 -5.00
C THR A 141 10.42 -5.86 -4.97
N PRO A 142 11.20 -6.36 -5.94
CA PRO A 142 12.63 -6.07 -5.99
C PRO A 142 12.88 -4.57 -6.15
N THR A 143 13.92 -4.09 -5.48
CA THR A 143 14.39 -2.69 -5.54
C THR A 143 15.89 -2.68 -5.31
N SER A 144 16.67 -2.18 -6.28
CA SER A 144 18.13 -2.14 -6.18
C SER A 144 18.68 -0.83 -5.63
N LYS A 145 17.88 0.26 -5.70
CA LYS A 145 18.22 1.57 -5.13
C LYS A 145 16.95 2.37 -4.85
N PHE A 146 17.02 3.24 -3.86
CA PHE A 146 16.01 4.27 -3.63
C PHE A 146 16.55 5.62 -4.11
N GLY A 147 15.90 6.23 -5.13
CA GLY A 147 16.33 7.54 -5.64
C GLY A 147 16.27 8.64 -4.57
N TRP A 148 15.36 8.52 -3.61
CA TRP A 148 15.17 9.46 -2.50
C TRP A 148 15.96 9.10 -1.23
N ARG A 149 16.57 7.93 -1.16
CA ARG A 149 17.42 7.45 -0.04
C ARG A 149 18.65 6.73 -0.59
N PRO A 150 19.57 7.47 -1.23
CA PRO A 150 20.76 6.89 -1.87
C PRO A 150 21.76 6.29 -0.87
N ASP A 151 21.61 6.60 0.41
CA ASP A 151 22.38 6.07 1.53
C ASP A 151 21.96 4.65 1.95
N ILE A 152 20.87 4.12 1.40
CA ILE A 152 20.34 2.78 1.74
C ILE A 152 20.49 1.84 0.55
N GLU A 153 21.15 0.71 0.76
CA GLU A 153 21.21 -0.43 -0.16
C GLU A 153 20.05 -1.39 0.13
N PRO A 154 18.96 -1.40 -0.69
CA PRO A 154 17.74 -2.12 -0.33
C PRO A 154 17.74 -3.60 -0.69
N ALA A 155 18.45 -4.01 -1.76
CA ALA A 155 18.25 -5.31 -2.38
C ALA A 155 18.40 -6.49 -1.40
N GLN A 156 19.44 -6.51 -0.56
CA GLN A 156 19.63 -7.58 0.44
C GLN A 156 18.61 -7.49 1.56
N LYS A 157 18.32 -6.27 2.05
CA LYS A 157 17.33 -6.03 3.13
C LYS A 157 15.94 -6.52 2.72
N ILE A 158 15.54 -6.26 1.48
CA ILE A 158 14.27 -6.73 0.91
C ILE A 158 14.24 -8.27 0.83
N ARG A 159 15.33 -8.91 0.35
CA ARG A 159 15.39 -10.37 0.33
C ARG A 159 15.25 -11.00 1.72
N ASP A 160 15.89 -10.42 2.71
CA ASP A 160 15.86 -10.96 4.06
C ASP A 160 14.48 -10.75 4.73
N LEU A 161 13.87 -9.58 4.56
CA LEU A 161 12.52 -9.34 5.03
C LEU A 161 11.49 -10.23 4.29
N ASN A 162 11.65 -10.47 2.99
CA ASN A 162 10.80 -11.40 2.23
C ASN A 162 10.87 -12.83 2.75
N LYS A 163 12.05 -13.32 3.17
CA LYS A 163 12.17 -14.63 3.82
C LYS A 163 11.37 -14.70 5.13
N MET A 164 11.40 -13.62 5.92
CA MET A 164 10.64 -13.55 7.17
C MET A 164 9.13 -13.55 6.91
N ILE A 165 8.67 -12.76 5.92
CA ILE A 165 7.26 -12.69 5.50
C ILE A 165 6.77 -14.06 4.99
N GLU A 166 7.57 -14.72 4.14
CA GLU A 166 7.25 -16.05 3.62
C GLU A 166 7.16 -17.09 4.73
N ALA A 167 8.12 -17.11 5.65
CA ALA A 167 8.12 -18.02 6.80
C ALA A 167 6.85 -17.84 7.66
N TYR A 168 6.47 -16.60 7.94
CA TYR A 168 5.23 -16.30 8.66
C TYR A 168 3.99 -16.79 7.89
N ALA A 169 3.91 -16.48 6.59
CA ALA A 169 2.78 -16.89 5.76
C ALA A 169 2.62 -18.41 5.74
N LYS A 170 3.73 -19.14 5.57
CA LYS A 170 3.75 -20.62 5.60
C LYS A 170 3.29 -21.18 6.92
N ALA A 171 3.83 -20.67 8.04
CA ALA A 171 3.48 -21.13 9.39
C ALA A 171 1.99 -20.92 9.70
N ASN A 172 1.38 -19.86 9.15
CA ASN A 172 -0.01 -19.47 9.41
C ASN A 172 -0.99 -19.88 8.31
N LYS A 173 -0.55 -20.68 7.32
CA LYS A 173 -1.37 -21.15 6.17
C LYS A 173 -2.00 -20.00 5.40
N ILE A 174 -1.29 -18.86 5.30
CA ILE A 174 -1.65 -17.69 4.48
C ILE A 174 -1.11 -17.92 3.07
N HIS A 175 -1.88 -17.55 2.05
CA HIS A 175 -1.38 -17.60 0.67
C HIS A 175 -0.29 -16.54 0.48
N PHE A 176 0.94 -16.98 0.23
CA PHE A 176 2.06 -16.10 -0.08
C PHE A 176 2.17 -15.92 -1.61
N LEU A 177 2.02 -14.68 -2.07
CA LEU A 177 2.17 -14.30 -3.48
C LEU A 177 3.57 -13.74 -3.70
N ASN A 178 4.45 -14.58 -4.24
CA ASN A 178 5.85 -14.22 -4.42
C ASN A 178 6.10 -13.55 -5.77
N TYR A 179 6.03 -12.24 -5.83
CA TYR A 179 6.38 -11.45 -7.02
C TYR A 179 7.88 -11.38 -7.27
N TYR A 180 8.70 -11.53 -6.22
CA TYR A 180 10.14 -11.22 -6.28
C TYR A 180 10.90 -11.97 -7.39
N PRO A 181 10.79 -13.32 -7.53
CA PRO A 181 11.54 -14.04 -8.56
C PRO A 181 11.11 -13.70 -9.99
N ALA A 182 9.84 -13.35 -10.20
CA ALA A 182 9.32 -13.00 -11.52
C ALA A 182 9.73 -11.59 -11.97
N LEU A 183 10.07 -10.71 -11.01
CA LEU A 183 10.30 -9.29 -11.25
C LEU A 183 11.77 -8.86 -11.12
N THR A 184 12.64 -9.66 -10.49
CA THR A 184 13.99 -9.24 -10.16
C THR A 184 14.96 -9.34 -11.36
N ASP A 185 15.84 -8.36 -11.46
CA ASP A 185 17.06 -8.43 -12.28
C ASP A 185 18.26 -8.95 -11.46
N GLU A 186 19.42 -9.03 -12.10
CA GLU A 186 20.67 -9.50 -11.47
C GLU A 186 21.13 -8.61 -10.31
N LYS A 187 20.71 -7.34 -10.29
CA LYS A 187 21.06 -6.35 -9.24
C LYS A 187 20.06 -6.33 -8.09
N GLY A 188 18.98 -7.12 -8.19
CA GLY A 188 17.92 -7.16 -7.17
C GLY A 188 16.92 -6.02 -7.29
N GLY A 189 16.80 -5.41 -8.45
CA GLY A 189 15.82 -4.35 -8.77
C GLY A 189 14.86 -4.78 -9.86
N LEU A 190 13.90 -3.91 -10.18
CA LEU A 190 13.08 -4.05 -11.37
C LEU A 190 13.93 -3.71 -12.62
N PRO A 191 13.93 -4.56 -13.67
CA PRO A 191 14.64 -4.26 -14.89
C PRO A 191 14.06 -3.05 -15.65
N PRO A 192 14.85 -2.38 -16.51
CA PRO A 192 14.40 -1.16 -17.23
C PRO A 192 13.12 -1.32 -18.03
N LYS A 193 12.82 -2.50 -18.55
CA LYS A 193 11.56 -2.77 -19.27
C LYS A 193 10.33 -2.63 -18.38
N TRP A 194 10.47 -2.73 -17.07
CA TRP A 194 9.36 -2.69 -16.10
C TRP A 194 9.42 -1.50 -15.15
N SER A 195 10.52 -0.74 -15.12
CA SER A 195 10.66 0.39 -14.20
C SER A 195 11.67 1.41 -14.70
N GLY A 196 11.37 2.68 -14.51
CA GLY A 196 12.32 3.77 -14.76
C GLY A 196 13.26 4.07 -13.60
N ASP A 197 12.96 3.56 -12.40
CA ASP A 197 13.70 3.88 -11.16
C ASP A 197 14.13 2.65 -10.34
N THR A 198 13.96 1.46 -10.89
CA THR A 198 14.26 0.16 -10.28
C THR A 198 13.36 -0.26 -9.11
N CYS A 199 12.34 0.55 -8.77
CA CYS A 199 11.46 0.36 -7.60
C CYS A 199 9.98 0.31 -7.97
N HIS A 200 9.52 1.23 -8.83
CA HIS A 200 8.11 1.37 -9.16
C HIS A 200 7.79 0.70 -10.50
N PRO A 201 6.89 -0.31 -10.50
CA PRO A 201 6.44 -0.94 -11.73
C PRO A 201 5.74 0.05 -12.67
N ASN A 202 5.96 -0.12 -13.97
CA ASN A 202 5.17 0.57 -15.00
C ASN A 202 3.92 -0.25 -15.39
N LEU A 203 3.07 0.30 -16.25
CA LEU A 203 1.84 -0.34 -16.68
C LEU A 203 2.08 -1.71 -17.36
N VAL A 204 3.17 -1.83 -18.14
CA VAL A 204 3.54 -3.11 -18.77
C VAL A 204 3.78 -4.18 -17.70
N CYS A 205 4.54 -3.83 -16.65
CA CYS A 205 4.83 -4.74 -15.55
C CYS A 205 3.54 -5.16 -14.80
N TYR A 206 2.65 -4.21 -14.51
CA TYR A 206 1.38 -4.55 -13.88
C TYR A 206 0.59 -5.55 -14.73
N ARG A 207 0.30 -5.22 -15.98
CA ARG A 207 -0.56 -6.04 -16.86
C ARG A 207 0.04 -7.39 -17.24
N THR A 208 1.36 -7.46 -17.46
CA THR A 208 1.99 -8.69 -17.97
C THR A 208 2.46 -9.63 -16.88
N VAL A 209 2.69 -9.14 -15.66
CA VAL A 209 3.25 -9.96 -14.58
C VAL A 209 2.36 -9.92 -13.33
N MET A 210 2.12 -8.73 -12.76
CA MET A 210 1.51 -8.65 -11.43
C MET A 210 0.02 -9.00 -11.45
N GLU A 211 -0.74 -8.55 -12.46
CA GLU A 211 -2.17 -8.85 -12.61
C GLU A 211 -2.45 -10.34 -12.84
N PRO A 212 -1.79 -11.03 -13.78
CA PRO A 212 -1.96 -12.46 -13.91
C PRO A 212 -1.69 -13.22 -12.62
N MET A 213 -0.57 -12.90 -11.93
CA MET A 213 -0.19 -13.57 -10.69
C MET A 213 -1.18 -13.33 -9.55
N VAL A 214 -1.65 -12.09 -9.36
CA VAL A 214 -2.62 -11.83 -8.28
C VAL A 214 -3.99 -12.40 -8.59
N CYS A 215 -4.42 -12.41 -9.84
CA CYS A 215 -5.66 -13.06 -10.24
C CYS A 215 -5.63 -14.57 -9.97
N ASP A 216 -4.51 -15.23 -10.23
CA ASP A 216 -4.32 -16.66 -9.89
C ASP A 216 -4.40 -16.88 -8.37
N ALA A 217 -3.77 -16.00 -7.59
CA ALA A 217 -3.84 -16.04 -6.14
C ALA A 217 -5.26 -15.82 -5.60
N VAL A 218 -5.98 -14.82 -6.12
CA VAL A 218 -7.37 -14.52 -5.76
C VAL A 218 -8.29 -15.67 -6.14
N ALA A 219 -8.17 -16.21 -7.35
CA ALA A 219 -8.95 -17.36 -7.80
C ALA A 219 -8.80 -18.55 -6.85
N LYS A 220 -7.57 -18.86 -6.45
CA LYS A 220 -7.24 -19.92 -5.51
C LYS A 220 -7.82 -19.68 -4.12
N VAL A 221 -7.60 -18.47 -3.56
CA VAL A 221 -8.01 -18.12 -2.20
C VAL A 221 -9.52 -18.00 -2.06
N LEU A 222 -10.19 -17.42 -3.05
CA LEU A 222 -11.65 -17.26 -3.05
C LEU A 222 -12.40 -18.47 -3.66
N LYS A 223 -11.68 -19.44 -4.22
CA LYS A 223 -12.26 -20.59 -4.96
C LYS A 223 -13.15 -20.13 -6.13
N LYS A 224 -12.76 -19.06 -6.81
CA LYS A 224 -13.41 -18.51 -8.01
C LYS A 224 -12.72 -19.01 -9.27
N LYS A 225 -13.42 -18.97 -10.42
CA LYS A 225 -12.81 -19.32 -11.71
C LYS A 225 -11.86 -18.20 -12.15
N ARG A 226 -10.61 -18.53 -12.47
CA ARG A 226 -9.61 -17.57 -12.98
C ARG A 226 -10.09 -16.87 -14.27
N SER A 227 -10.77 -17.62 -15.16
CA SER A 227 -11.32 -17.09 -16.42
C SER A 227 -12.42 -16.03 -16.25
N ALA A 228 -12.94 -15.85 -15.05
CA ALA A 228 -13.91 -14.79 -14.74
C ALA A 228 -13.22 -13.47 -14.35
N MET A 229 -11.89 -13.45 -14.24
CA MET A 229 -11.15 -12.26 -13.83
C MET A 229 -10.57 -11.55 -15.05
N PHE A 230 -10.76 -10.24 -15.08
CA PHE A 230 -10.25 -9.37 -16.13
C PHE A 230 -8.75 -9.08 -15.90
N VAL A 231 -7.99 -9.20 -16.95
CA VAL A 231 -6.61 -8.67 -17.09
C VAL A 231 -6.55 -8.00 -18.45
N ALA A 232 -6.16 -6.74 -18.49
CA ALA A 232 -6.03 -6.03 -19.76
C ALA A 232 -4.86 -6.60 -20.58
N PRO A 233 -4.90 -6.54 -21.91
CA PRO A 233 -3.74 -6.86 -22.73
C PRO A 233 -2.57 -5.92 -22.40
N ALA A 234 -1.35 -6.38 -22.71
CA ALA A 234 -0.20 -5.49 -22.62
C ALA A 234 -0.47 -4.22 -23.46
N PRO A 235 -0.05 -3.02 -22.99
CA PRO A 235 -0.16 -1.83 -23.79
C PRO A 235 0.68 -2.00 -25.06
N GLU A 236 0.17 -1.48 -26.18
CA GLU A 236 0.94 -1.40 -27.43
C GLU A 236 2.20 -0.56 -27.17
N GLN A 237 3.35 -1.03 -27.71
CA GLN A 237 4.65 -0.37 -27.54
C GLN A 237 4.78 0.85 -28.45
#